data_7bec113d817f6eea56cf711fce704c11
#
_entry.id   7bec113d817f6eea56cf711fce704c11
#
_cell.length_a   1.000
_cell.length_b   1.000
_cell.length_c   1.000
_cell.angle_alpha   90.00
_cell.angle_beta   90.00
_cell.angle_gamma   90.00
#
_symmetry.space_group_name_H-M   'P 1'
#
loop_
_entity.id
_entity.type
_entity.pdbx_description
1 polymer ?
#
loop_
_entity_poly.entity_id
_entity_poly.type
_entity_poly.pdbx_seq_one_letter_code
_entity_poly.pdbx_strand_id
1 'polypeptide(L)'
;MTELQVGGVTPLTTIDFPGELAAVVFCQGCPWQCRYCQNTHLLPRSLRSQIAWPEVLDLLQRRRGLLDAVVFSGGEPTLQRGLPDAISETRTMGFKIGLHTAGCYPERLDELLPAVDWVGLDFKAMPEDYLALTGARGSGERALESLDYLVESGVPHEIRVTVHDALLPPDRLQRLIDLLADHGAGEVMLQRCRTQHVLDPDLGDNARPWEHAARCSAAQWSNGPQQADGS
;
A
#
# COMPACT_ATOMS: atom_id res chain seq x y z
N MET A 1 23.78 -8.33 -7.04
CA MET A 1 22.34 -8.21 -6.69
C MET A 1 22.22 -7.23 -5.54
N THR A 2 21.26 -6.33 -5.59
CA THR A 2 21.01 -5.37 -4.50
C THR A 2 20.04 -6.03 -3.54
N GLU A 3 20.45 -6.25 -2.30
CA GLU A 3 19.63 -6.88 -1.27
C GLU A 3 18.42 -5.99 -0.90
N LEU A 4 17.25 -6.60 -0.64
CA LEU A 4 16.06 -5.90 -0.19
C LEU A 4 16.32 -5.25 1.18
N GLN A 5 16.03 -3.97 1.31
CA GLN A 5 16.13 -3.26 2.60
C GLN A 5 14.82 -3.41 3.37
N VAL A 6 14.84 -4.17 4.45
CA VAL A 6 13.66 -4.49 5.29
C VAL A 6 13.65 -3.64 6.54
N GLY A 7 12.59 -2.88 6.74
CA GLY A 7 12.36 -2.06 7.93
C GLY A 7 11.56 -2.76 9.03
N GLY A 8 10.89 -3.88 8.70
CA GLY A 8 10.11 -4.65 9.67
C GLY A 8 9.42 -5.85 9.03
N VAL A 9 8.91 -6.77 9.86
CA VAL A 9 8.14 -7.94 9.42
C VAL A 9 6.98 -8.17 10.39
N THR A 10 5.78 -8.34 9.85
CA THR A 10 4.63 -8.92 10.57
C THR A 10 4.56 -10.40 10.21
N PRO A 11 4.78 -11.32 11.17
CA PRO A 11 4.93 -12.74 10.86
C PRO A 11 3.62 -13.46 10.53
N LEU A 12 2.47 -12.85 10.80
CA LEU A 12 1.13 -13.36 10.48
C LEU A 12 0.13 -12.21 10.38
N THR A 13 -0.64 -12.21 9.32
CA THR A 13 -1.80 -11.35 9.10
C THR A 13 -2.90 -12.11 8.37
N THR A 14 -4.15 -11.70 8.56
CA THR A 14 -5.34 -12.24 7.89
C THR A 14 -6.07 -11.20 7.05
N ILE A 15 -5.49 -10.00 6.92
CA ILE A 15 -6.17 -8.82 6.35
C ILE A 15 -5.39 -8.15 5.22
N ASP A 16 -4.09 -8.45 5.09
CA ASP A 16 -3.23 -7.77 4.11
C ASP A 16 -3.21 -8.46 2.74
N PHE A 17 -3.79 -9.66 2.65
CA PHE A 17 -4.05 -10.39 1.41
C PHE A 17 -5.41 -11.08 1.53
N PRO A 18 -6.44 -10.69 0.75
CA PRO A 18 -7.79 -11.22 0.89
C PRO A 18 -7.85 -12.75 0.76
N GLY A 19 -8.39 -13.41 1.79
CA GLY A 19 -8.57 -14.86 1.80
C GLY A 19 -7.33 -15.70 2.12
N GLU A 20 -6.16 -15.09 2.36
CA GLU A 20 -4.90 -15.79 2.59
C GLU A 20 -4.33 -15.49 3.99
N LEU A 21 -3.67 -16.47 4.58
CA LEU A 21 -2.80 -16.25 5.74
C LEU A 21 -1.44 -15.78 5.24
N ALA A 22 -1.04 -14.56 5.58
CA ALA A 22 0.16 -13.98 5.01
C ALA A 22 1.16 -13.48 6.07
N ALA A 23 2.43 -13.36 5.69
CA ALA A 23 3.37 -12.48 6.37
C ALA A 23 3.49 -11.16 5.62
N VAL A 24 3.76 -10.05 6.31
CA VAL A 24 4.04 -8.76 5.68
C VAL A 24 5.50 -8.40 5.87
N VAL A 25 6.19 -8.10 4.78
CA VAL A 25 7.56 -7.57 4.76
C VAL A 25 7.49 -6.07 4.46
N PHE A 26 7.88 -5.25 5.42
CA PHE A 26 7.88 -3.80 5.25
C PHE A 26 9.22 -3.32 4.69
N CYS A 27 9.19 -2.81 3.46
CA CYS A 27 10.35 -2.27 2.78
C CYS A 27 10.74 -0.90 3.35
N GLN A 28 12.05 -0.67 3.52
CA GLN A 28 12.60 0.60 3.97
C GLN A 28 12.69 1.61 2.83
N GLY A 29 12.32 2.86 3.09
CA GLY A 29 12.38 3.98 2.16
C GLY A 29 11.08 4.23 1.41
N CYS A 30 10.71 5.50 1.28
CA CYS A 30 9.58 5.96 0.49
C CYS A 30 9.96 7.24 -0.25
N PRO A 31 9.56 7.43 -1.54
CA PRO A 31 9.80 8.68 -2.26
C PRO A 31 8.81 9.79 -1.86
N TRP A 32 7.69 9.44 -1.22
CA TRP A 32 6.65 10.35 -0.81
C TRP A 32 6.65 10.59 0.69
N GLN A 33 6.17 11.76 1.10
CA GLN A 33 6.01 12.19 2.50
C GLN A 33 4.55 12.52 2.76
N CYS A 34 3.67 11.51 2.63
CA CYS A 34 2.23 11.71 2.80
C CYS A 34 1.92 12.25 4.18
N ARG A 35 1.13 13.33 4.27
CA ARG A 35 0.81 14.03 5.52
C ARG A 35 0.22 13.10 6.58
N TYR A 36 -0.58 12.11 6.19
CA TYR A 36 -1.16 11.11 7.09
C TYR A 36 -0.31 9.82 7.24
N CYS A 37 0.95 9.82 6.82
CA CYS A 37 1.78 8.63 6.92
C CYS A 37 2.03 8.24 8.38
N GLN A 38 1.65 7.01 8.76
CA GLN A 38 1.88 6.45 10.09
C GLN A 38 3.23 5.73 10.20
N ASN A 39 3.79 5.27 9.06
CA ASN A 39 5.04 4.54 8.99
C ASN A 39 6.23 5.49 8.78
N THR A 40 6.32 6.55 9.56
CA THR A 40 7.35 7.61 9.39
C THR A 40 8.78 7.08 9.53
N HIS A 41 8.98 6.04 10.32
CA HIS A 41 10.25 5.34 10.50
C HIS A 41 10.72 4.61 9.23
N LEU A 42 9.80 4.30 8.30
CA LEU A 42 10.12 3.68 7.01
C LEU A 42 10.39 4.68 5.88
N LEU A 43 10.21 5.99 6.10
CA LEU A 43 10.42 7.01 5.06
C LEU A 43 11.90 7.18 4.67
N PRO A 44 12.88 7.18 5.61
CA PRO A 44 14.27 7.44 5.26
C PRO A 44 14.84 6.36 4.31
N ARG A 45 15.39 6.80 3.17
CA ARG A 45 16.00 5.91 2.17
C ARG A 45 17.43 5.50 2.50
N SER A 46 18.06 6.23 3.41
CA SER A 46 19.47 6.03 3.80
C SER A 46 19.64 5.09 4.99
N LEU A 47 18.56 4.68 5.62
CA LEU A 47 18.64 3.71 6.73
C LEU A 47 18.98 2.32 6.16
N ARG A 48 19.90 1.64 6.85
CA ARG A 48 20.18 0.23 6.60
C ARG A 48 18.98 -0.61 7.02
N SER A 49 18.84 -1.76 6.39
CA SER A 49 17.89 -2.79 6.81
C SER A 49 18.01 -3.04 8.32
N GLN A 50 16.88 -3.07 8.99
CA GLN A 50 16.82 -3.46 10.42
C GLN A 50 16.83 -4.97 10.58
N ILE A 51 16.35 -5.68 9.54
CA ILE A 51 16.31 -7.15 9.47
C ILE A 51 16.98 -7.53 8.16
N ALA A 52 18.00 -8.40 8.22
CA ALA A 52 18.66 -8.87 7.02
C ALA A 52 17.70 -9.76 6.19
N TRP A 53 17.74 -9.64 4.88
CA TRP A 53 16.88 -10.45 4.01
C TRP A 53 16.99 -11.97 4.25
N PRO A 54 18.19 -12.56 4.46
CA PRO A 54 18.32 -13.97 4.85
C PRO A 54 17.56 -14.35 6.11
N GLU A 55 17.46 -13.45 7.12
CA GLU A 55 16.67 -13.72 8.33
C GLU A 55 15.17 -13.79 8.03
N VAL A 56 14.70 -12.97 7.07
CA VAL A 56 13.31 -13.04 6.58
C VAL A 56 13.08 -14.37 5.87
N LEU A 57 14.00 -14.81 5.00
CA LEU A 57 13.90 -16.11 4.33
C LEU A 57 13.87 -17.27 5.33
N ASP A 58 14.69 -17.22 6.38
CA ASP A 58 14.68 -18.20 7.46
C ASP A 58 13.34 -18.23 8.22
N LEU A 59 12.74 -17.06 8.47
CA LEU A 59 11.40 -16.98 9.05
C LEU A 59 10.37 -17.64 8.12
N LEU A 60 10.37 -17.29 6.84
CA LEU A 60 9.44 -17.83 5.84
C LEU A 60 9.63 -19.34 5.68
N GLN A 61 10.86 -19.84 5.67
CA GLN A 61 11.14 -21.27 5.60
C GLN A 61 10.48 -22.05 6.75
N ARG A 62 10.51 -21.51 7.97
CA ARG A 62 9.83 -22.10 9.14
C ARG A 62 8.30 -22.01 9.07
N ARG A 63 7.77 -21.18 8.20
CA ARG A 63 6.31 -20.94 8.04
C ARG A 63 5.71 -21.58 6.79
N ARG A 64 6.49 -22.33 6.02
CA ARG A 64 5.98 -23.09 4.86
C ARG A 64 4.90 -24.08 5.30
N GLY A 65 3.77 -24.07 4.58
CA GLY A 65 2.58 -24.88 4.91
C GLY A 65 1.73 -24.34 6.08
N LEU A 66 2.13 -23.21 6.69
CA LEU A 66 1.35 -22.48 7.70
C LEU A 66 0.85 -21.14 7.17
N LEU A 67 1.59 -20.53 6.24
CA LEU A 67 1.22 -19.33 5.53
C LEU A 67 1.01 -19.63 4.06
N ASP A 68 0.10 -18.91 3.44
CA ASP A 68 -0.25 -19.03 2.03
C ASP A 68 0.52 -17.99 1.18
N ALA A 69 0.79 -16.82 1.76
CA ALA A 69 1.31 -15.67 1.03
C ALA A 69 2.35 -14.86 1.81
N VAL A 70 3.10 -14.06 1.04
CA VAL A 70 3.93 -12.96 1.56
C VAL A 70 3.53 -11.68 0.87
N VAL A 71 3.27 -10.63 1.65
CA VAL A 71 2.93 -9.30 1.17
C VAL A 71 4.13 -8.38 1.33
N PHE A 72 4.59 -7.79 0.23
CA PHE A 72 5.59 -6.71 0.26
C PHE A 72 4.85 -5.37 0.40
N SER A 73 5.19 -4.63 1.45
CA SER A 73 4.56 -3.37 1.86
C SER A 73 5.59 -2.40 2.43
N GLY A 74 5.21 -1.41 3.23
CA GLY A 74 6.13 -0.62 4.04
C GLY A 74 6.17 0.85 3.69
N GLY A 75 7.34 1.37 3.30
CA GLY A 75 7.47 2.67 2.68
C GLY A 75 6.89 2.61 1.27
N GLU A 76 7.73 2.33 0.29
CA GLU A 76 7.31 2.02 -1.08
C GLU A 76 8.15 0.86 -1.63
N PRO A 77 7.57 -0.33 -1.78
CA PRO A 77 8.30 -1.51 -2.24
C PRO A 77 8.93 -1.33 -3.62
N THR A 78 8.24 -0.68 -4.57
CA THR A 78 8.73 -0.46 -5.93
C THR A 78 9.94 0.48 -6.00
N LEU A 79 10.28 1.18 -4.91
CA LEU A 79 11.55 1.90 -4.76
C LEU A 79 12.74 0.95 -4.77
N GLN A 80 12.57 -0.26 -4.23
CA GLN A 80 13.64 -1.20 -3.93
C GLN A 80 14.09 -1.98 -5.19
N ARG A 81 15.36 -1.82 -5.57
CA ARG A 81 15.92 -2.58 -6.71
C ARG A 81 16.05 -4.08 -6.44
N GLY A 82 16.11 -4.48 -5.19
CA GLY A 82 16.15 -5.89 -4.78
C GLY A 82 14.79 -6.57 -4.72
N LEU A 83 13.68 -5.84 -4.95
CA LEU A 83 12.34 -6.40 -4.84
C LEU A 83 12.06 -7.54 -5.83
N PRO A 84 12.44 -7.47 -7.12
CA PRO A 84 12.23 -8.58 -8.06
C PRO A 84 12.91 -9.87 -7.63
N ASP A 85 14.16 -9.79 -7.14
CA ASP A 85 14.90 -10.95 -6.63
C ASP A 85 14.20 -11.53 -5.40
N ALA A 86 13.79 -10.70 -4.44
CA ALA A 86 13.08 -11.11 -3.24
C ALA A 86 11.72 -11.78 -3.55
N ILE A 87 10.97 -11.27 -4.51
CA ILE A 87 9.73 -11.88 -5.02
C ILE A 87 10.05 -13.27 -5.60
N SER A 88 11.07 -13.39 -6.45
CA SER A 88 11.45 -14.65 -7.08
C SER A 88 11.85 -15.71 -6.05
N GLU A 89 12.67 -15.35 -5.05
CA GLU A 89 13.08 -16.24 -3.97
C GLU A 89 11.85 -16.70 -3.15
N THR A 90 10.95 -15.77 -2.79
CA THR A 90 9.73 -16.07 -2.03
C THR A 90 8.80 -17.00 -2.81
N ARG A 91 8.60 -16.78 -4.12
CA ARG A 91 7.81 -17.68 -4.99
C ARG A 91 8.41 -19.07 -5.07
N THR A 92 9.74 -19.18 -5.15
CA THR A 92 10.45 -20.48 -5.17
C THR A 92 10.20 -21.28 -3.89
N MET A 93 9.92 -20.61 -2.77
CA MET A 93 9.53 -21.25 -1.50
C MET A 93 8.07 -21.72 -1.49
N GLY A 94 7.27 -21.38 -2.51
CA GLY A 94 5.89 -21.82 -2.68
C GLY A 94 4.83 -20.84 -2.14
N PHE A 95 5.19 -19.59 -1.79
CA PHE A 95 4.25 -18.58 -1.36
C PHE A 95 3.64 -17.81 -2.53
N LYS A 96 2.37 -17.42 -2.39
CA LYS A 96 1.77 -16.37 -3.20
C LYS A 96 2.38 -15.01 -2.86
N ILE A 97 2.36 -14.09 -3.79
CA ILE A 97 2.93 -12.75 -3.64
C ILE A 97 1.83 -11.70 -3.66
N GLY A 98 1.71 -10.96 -2.55
CA GLY A 98 0.95 -9.73 -2.47
C GLY A 98 1.88 -8.51 -2.56
N LEU A 99 1.40 -7.44 -3.15
CA LEU A 99 2.11 -6.16 -3.21
C LEU A 99 1.19 -5.02 -2.76
N HIS A 100 1.61 -4.29 -1.72
CA HIS A 100 0.99 -3.00 -1.36
C HIS A 100 1.86 -1.88 -1.87
N THR A 101 1.32 -1.03 -2.73
CA THR A 101 2.05 0.09 -3.33
C THR A 101 1.20 1.34 -3.41
N ALA A 102 1.83 2.50 -3.45
CA ALA A 102 1.17 3.77 -3.75
C ALA A 102 1.32 4.18 -5.23
N GLY A 103 1.88 3.30 -6.07
CA GLY A 103 2.08 3.58 -7.50
C GLY A 103 3.13 4.65 -7.77
N CYS A 104 4.19 4.69 -6.95
CA CYS A 104 5.23 5.72 -7.08
C CYS A 104 6.11 5.57 -8.34
N TYR A 105 6.20 4.35 -8.88
CA TYR A 105 7.07 3.98 -10.01
C TYR A 105 6.29 3.06 -10.96
N PRO A 106 5.48 3.64 -11.88
CA PRO A 106 4.58 2.87 -12.75
C PRO A 106 5.31 1.83 -13.59
N GLU A 107 6.44 2.16 -14.20
CA GLU A 107 7.19 1.22 -15.05
C GLU A 107 7.74 0.03 -14.25
N ARG A 108 8.14 0.25 -12.98
CA ARG A 108 8.58 -0.84 -12.11
C ARG A 108 7.43 -1.69 -11.60
N LEU A 109 6.25 -1.08 -11.42
CA LEU A 109 5.04 -1.82 -11.09
C LEU A 109 4.68 -2.74 -12.25
N ASP A 110 4.65 -2.22 -13.47
CA ASP A 110 4.36 -2.98 -14.69
C ASP A 110 5.31 -4.19 -14.84
N GLU A 111 6.62 -3.99 -14.64
CA GLU A 111 7.62 -5.07 -14.64
C GLU A 111 7.35 -6.16 -13.57
N LEU A 112 6.72 -5.82 -12.44
CA LEU A 112 6.45 -6.74 -11.33
C LEU A 112 5.11 -7.47 -11.48
N LEU A 113 4.12 -6.90 -12.17
CA LEU A 113 2.75 -7.45 -12.29
C LEU A 113 2.71 -8.92 -12.73
N PRO A 114 3.56 -9.40 -13.66
CA PRO A 114 3.58 -10.83 -14.03
C PRO A 114 4.04 -11.77 -12.91
N ALA A 115 4.68 -11.24 -11.86
CA ALA A 115 5.25 -12.00 -10.76
C ALA A 115 4.48 -11.85 -9.44
N VAL A 116 3.35 -11.13 -9.42
CA VAL A 116 2.51 -10.95 -8.23
C VAL A 116 1.14 -11.60 -8.43
N ASP A 117 0.55 -12.07 -7.34
CA ASP A 117 -0.74 -12.75 -7.36
C ASP A 117 -1.89 -11.81 -6.93
N TRP A 118 -1.57 -10.71 -6.26
CA TRP A 118 -2.53 -9.70 -5.82
C TRP A 118 -1.85 -8.36 -5.53
N VAL A 119 -2.55 -7.25 -5.82
CA VAL A 119 -2.07 -5.88 -5.57
C VAL A 119 -3.09 -5.08 -4.77
N GLY A 120 -2.66 -4.47 -3.67
CA GLY A 120 -3.38 -3.38 -3.01
C GLY A 120 -2.77 -2.04 -3.44
N LEU A 121 -3.46 -1.29 -4.31
CA LEU A 121 -3.01 0.02 -4.74
C LEU A 121 -3.65 1.12 -3.89
N ASP A 122 -2.82 1.87 -3.17
CA ASP A 122 -3.28 3.04 -2.39
C ASP A 122 -3.38 4.27 -3.29
N PHE A 123 -4.58 4.58 -3.76
CA PHE A 123 -4.86 5.82 -4.48
C PHE A 123 -5.28 6.92 -3.48
N LYS A 124 -4.58 8.06 -3.46
CA LYS A 124 -4.57 8.88 -2.25
C LYS A 124 -5.39 10.17 -2.32
N ALA A 125 -5.59 10.73 -3.50
CA ALA A 125 -6.30 12.00 -3.72
C ALA A 125 -6.61 12.18 -5.21
N MET A 126 -7.30 13.25 -5.58
CA MET A 126 -7.36 13.70 -6.98
C MET A 126 -5.93 13.98 -7.49
N PRO A 127 -5.58 13.68 -8.75
CA PRO A 127 -4.22 13.85 -9.27
C PRO A 127 -3.62 15.23 -9.01
N GLU A 128 -4.41 16.29 -9.14
CA GLU A 128 -3.99 17.67 -8.88
C GLU A 128 -3.66 17.96 -7.41
N ASP A 129 -4.20 17.18 -6.47
CA ASP A 129 -4.01 17.37 -5.03
C ASP A 129 -2.81 16.57 -4.46
N TYR A 130 -2.25 15.65 -5.25
CA TYR A 130 -1.17 14.76 -4.80
C TYR A 130 0.08 15.49 -4.32
N LEU A 131 0.47 16.60 -4.99
CA LEU A 131 1.63 17.38 -4.56
C LEU A 131 1.47 17.91 -3.14
N ALA A 132 0.28 18.44 -2.81
CA ALA A 132 -0.01 18.97 -1.47
C ALA A 132 -0.05 17.85 -0.40
N LEU A 133 -0.45 16.64 -0.81
CA LEU A 133 -0.53 15.49 0.09
C LEU A 133 0.81 14.79 0.29
N THR A 134 1.58 14.59 -0.78
CA THR A 134 2.78 13.72 -0.80
C THR A 134 4.10 14.46 -0.76
N GLY A 135 4.09 15.77 -1.02
CA GLY A 135 5.29 16.60 -1.17
C GLY A 135 6.08 16.31 -2.46
N ALA A 136 5.59 15.46 -3.36
CA ALA A 136 6.32 15.02 -4.55
C ALA A 136 5.66 15.51 -5.84
N ARG A 137 6.42 16.20 -6.70
CA ARG A 137 5.93 16.63 -8.02
C ARG A 137 5.70 15.43 -8.93
N GLY A 138 4.66 15.48 -9.74
CA GLY A 138 4.32 14.42 -10.68
C GLY A 138 3.81 13.13 -10.00
N SER A 139 3.44 13.19 -8.72
CA SER A 139 2.98 12.00 -7.99
C SER A 139 1.57 11.58 -8.39
N GLY A 140 0.71 12.53 -8.75
CA GLY A 140 -0.65 12.23 -9.20
C GLY A 140 -0.67 11.53 -10.55
N GLU A 141 0.13 12.02 -11.49
CA GLU A 141 0.29 11.43 -12.83
C GLU A 141 0.82 9.99 -12.74
N ARG A 142 1.84 9.77 -11.88
CA ARG A 142 2.41 8.42 -11.65
C ARG A 142 1.41 7.47 -11.01
N ALA A 143 0.63 7.95 -10.04
CA ALA A 143 -0.41 7.12 -9.41
C ALA A 143 -1.47 6.69 -10.44
N LEU A 144 -1.86 7.60 -11.34
CA LEU A 144 -2.84 7.33 -12.38
C LEU A 144 -2.29 6.34 -13.41
N GLU A 145 -1.06 6.53 -13.89
CA GLU A 145 -0.38 5.60 -14.80
C GLU A 145 -0.20 4.20 -14.17
N SER A 146 0.11 4.14 -12.87
CA SER A 146 0.18 2.87 -12.14
C SER A 146 -1.18 2.18 -12.03
N LEU A 147 -2.27 2.94 -11.90
CA LEU A 147 -3.63 2.40 -11.94
C LEU A 147 -3.94 1.81 -13.30
N ASP A 148 -3.61 2.53 -14.38
CA ASP A 148 -3.86 2.07 -15.74
C ASP A 148 -3.12 0.75 -16.02
N TYR A 149 -1.82 0.65 -15.72
CA TYR A 149 -1.06 -0.60 -15.86
C TYR A 149 -1.65 -1.74 -15.02
N LEU A 150 -2.08 -1.46 -13.78
CA LEU A 150 -2.66 -2.49 -12.92
C LEU A 150 -3.98 -3.02 -13.48
N VAL A 151 -4.86 -2.14 -13.93
CA VAL A 151 -6.15 -2.51 -14.52
C VAL A 151 -5.94 -3.30 -15.83
N GLU A 152 -5.06 -2.83 -16.71
CA GLU A 152 -4.74 -3.49 -17.98
C GLU A 152 -4.11 -4.88 -17.79
N SER A 153 -3.34 -5.07 -16.72
CA SER A 153 -2.69 -6.36 -16.42
C SER A 153 -3.65 -7.50 -16.10
N GLY A 154 -4.86 -7.17 -15.61
CA GLY A 154 -5.83 -8.15 -15.13
C GLY A 154 -5.43 -8.86 -13.84
N VAL A 155 -4.35 -8.47 -13.17
CA VAL A 155 -3.95 -9.00 -11.85
C VAL A 155 -5.05 -8.70 -10.84
N PRO A 156 -5.48 -9.67 -10.00
CA PRO A 156 -6.42 -9.41 -8.90
C PRO A 156 -5.94 -8.26 -8.02
N HIS A 157 -6.79 -7.29 -7.76
CA HIS A 157 -6.39 -6.10 -7.02
C HIS A 157 -7.52 -5.47 -6.22
N GLU A 158 -7.14 -4.57 -5.33
CA GLU A 158 -8.02 -3.68 -4.57
C GLU A 158 -7.47 -2.26 -4.63
N ILE A 159 -8.32 -1.31 -4.99
CA ILE A 159 -7.98 0.11 -4.91
C ILE A 159 -8.41 0.64 -3.56
N ARG A 160 -7.48 1.17 -2.78
CA ARG A 160 -7.71 1.66 -1.44
C ARG A 160 -7.57 3.17 -1.38
N VAL A 161 -8.54 3.83 -0.75
CA VAL A 161 -8.53 5.29 -0.55
C VAL A 161 -8.60 5.59 0.95
N THR A 162 -7.56 6.24 1.48
CA THR A 162 -7.56 6.73 2.87
C THR A 162 -8.27 8.06 2.94
N VAL A 163 -9.38 8.11 3.67
CA VAL A 163 -10.26 9.28 3.78
C VAL A 163 -9.97 10.07 5.04
N HIS A 164 -9.70 11.36 4.86
CA HIS A 164 -9.61 12.38 5.92
C HIS A 164 -10.30 13.65 5.46
N ASP A 165 -11.21 14.20 6.28
CA ASP A 165 -12.09 15.33 5.90
C ASP A 165 -11.33 16.55 5.39
N ALA A 166 -10.18 16.87 5.99
CA ALA A 166 -9.37 18.02 5.60
C ALA A 166 -8.55 17.79 4.32
N LEU A 167 -8.32 16.54 3.92
CA LEU A 167 -7.49 16.19 2.75
C LEU A 167 -8.32 15.72 1.57
N LEU A 168 -9.45 15.09 1.85
CA LEU A 168 -10.36 14.55 0.84
C LEU A 168 -11.81 14.81 1.27
N PRO A 169 -12.29 16.08 1.15
CA PRO A 169 -13.66 16.42 1.48
C PRO A 169 -14.67 15.70 0.57
N PRO A 170 -15.96 15.62 0.95
CA PRO A 170 -16.95 14.76 0.31
C PRO A 170 -17.10 14.93 -1.20
N ASP A 171 -17.07 16.17 -1.68
CA ASP A 171 -17.15 16.49 -3.12
C ASP A 171 -15.92 16.00 -3.88
N ARG A 172 -14.73 16.10 -3.26
CA ARG A 172 -13.49 15.56 -3.81
C ARG A 172 -13.47 14.03 -3.78
N LEU A 173 -13.95 13.42 -2.70
CA LEU A 173 -14.06 11.96 -2.60
C LEU A 173 -14.97 11.41 -3.69
N GLN A 174 -16.14 12.03 -3.94
CA GLN A 174 -17.04 11.59 -5.00
C GLN A 174 -16.36 11.67 -6.37
N ARG A 175 -15.73 12.81 -6.68
CA ARG A 175 -15.01 12.99 -7.95
C ARG A 175 -13.86 12.00 -8.11
N LEU A 176 -13.19 11.65 -7.01
CA LEU A 176 -12.13 10.64 -7.03
C LEU A 176 -12.69 9.26 -7.36
N ILE A 177 -13.81 8.86 -6.75
CA ILE A 177 -14.46 7.58 -7.04
C ILE A 177 -14.91 7.52 -8.50
N ASP A 178 -15.49 8.60 -9.02
CA ASP A 178 -15.90 8.68 -10.42
C ASP A 178 -14.69 8.56 -11.36
N LEU A 179 -13.59 9.27 -11.06
CA LEU A 179 -12.33 9.16 -11.82
C LEU A 179 -11.79 7.72 -11.82
N LEU A 180 -11.74 7.07 -10.65
CA LEU A 180 -11.26 5.70 -10.54
C LEU A 180 -12.13 4.72 -11.33
N ALA A 181 -13.45 4.92 -11.32
CA ALA A 181 -14.38 4.12 -12.13
C ALA A 181 -14.17 4.33 -13.63
N ASP A 182 -13.94 5.56 -14.08
CA ASP A 182 -13.63 5.88 -15.48
C ASP A 182 -12.33 5.24 -15.97
N HIS A 183 -11.37 4.99 -15.06
CA HIS A 183 -10.13 4.24 -15.33
C HIS A 183 -10.29 2.71 -15.14
N GLY A 184 -11.51 2.22 -14.91
CA GLY A 184 -11.76 0.78 -14.80
C GLY A 184 -11.36 0.16 -13.47
N ALA A 185 -11.13 0.97 -12.45
CA ALA A 185 -10.81 0.53 -11.10
C ALA A 185 -12.01 -0.16 -10.46
N GLY A 186 -12.47 -1.24 -10.68
CA GLY A 186 -13.55 -2.01 -10.06
C GLY A 186 -14.09 -1.43 -8.74
N GLU A 187 -14.05 -2.21 -7.70
CA GLU A 187 -14.51 -1.78 -6.37
C GLU A 187 -13.42 -0.99 -5.62
N VAL A 188 -13.81 0.16 -5.06
CA VAL A 188 -12.91 1.02 -4.28
C VAL A 188 -13.15 0.81 -2.78
N MET A 189 -12.09 0.45 -2.06
CA MET A 189 -12.13 0.27 -0.62
C MET A 189 -11.77 1.56 0.11
N LEU A 190 -12.73 2.12 0.86
CA LEU A 190 -12.51 3.32 1.66
C LEU A 190 -11.99 2.95 3.05
N GLN A 191 -10.92 3.60 3.47
CA GLN A 191 -10.29 3.41 4.78
C GLN A 191 -10.31 4.72 5.56
N ARG A 192 -10.75 4.66 6.82
CA ARG A 192 -10.68 5.83 7.70
C ARG A 192 -9.22 6.16 8.01
N CYS A 193 -8.81 7.41 7.75
CA CYS A 193 -7.51 7.90 8.19
C CYS A 193 -7.43 7.87 9.73
N ARG A 194 -6.42 7.21 10.27
CA ARG A 194 -6.05 7.29 11.69
C ARG A 194 -5.07 8.45 11.85
N THR A 195 -5.35 9.34 12.78
CA THR A 195 -4.58 10.58 12.96
C THR A 195 -3.52 10.49 14.05
N GLN A 196 -3.45 9.35 14.75
CA GLN A 196 -2.43 9.11 15.76
C GLN A 196 -1.08 8.81 15.11
N HIS A 197 -0.04 9.53 15.55
CA HIS A 197 1.34 9.32 15.09
C HIS A 197 1.55 9.50 13.58
N VAL A 198 0.80 10.40 12.96
CA VAL A 198 0.98 10.75 11.54
C VAL A 198 2.16 11.71 11.34
N LEU A 199 2.65 11.80 10.09
CA LEU A 199 3.78 12.66 9.72
C LEU A 199 3.47 14.14 9.98
N ASP A 200 2.25 14.58 9.70
CA ASP A 200 1.78 15.95 9.92
C ASP A 200 1.00 16.03 11.23
N PRO A 201 1.60 16.56 12.30
CA PRO A 201 0.93 16.65 13.60
C PRO A 201 -0.25 17.64 13.59
N ASP A 202 -0.30 18.57 12.62
CA ASP A 202 -1.36 19.58 12.50
C ASP A 202 -2.56 19.06 11.70
N LEU A 203 -2.55 17.81 11.26
CA LEU A 203 -3.65 17.25 10.48
C LEU A 203 -4.97 17.21 11.23
N GLY A 204 -4.92 17.17 12.56
CA GLY A 204 -6.10 17.14 13.43
C GLY A 204 -6.88 15.82 13.36
N ASP A 205 -7.93 15.73 14.13
CA ASP A 205 -8.79 14.55 14.15
C ASP A 205 -9.75 14.52 12.96
N ASN A 206 -9.96 13.30 12.47
CA ASN A 206 -10.89 13.02 11.38
C ASN A 206 -12.31 12.89 11.94
N ALA A 207 -13.07 13.99 11.93
CA ALA A 207 -14.31 14.10 12.70
C ALA A 207 -15.44 13.17 12.17
N ARG A 208 -15.67 13.08 10.83
CA ARG A 208 -16.84 12.36 10.27
C ARG A 208 -16.67 11.86 8.83
N PRO A 209 -15.61 11.11 8.44
CA PRO A 209 -15.39 10.75 7.03
C PRO A 209 -16.46 9.83 6.44
N TRP A 210 -17.16 9.09 7.25
CA TRP A 210 -18.05 7.99 6.86
C TRP A 210 -19.51 8.38 6.64
N GLU A 211 -20.00 9.44 7.27
CA GLU A 211 -21.38 9.94 7.02
C GLU A 211 -21.56 10.43 5.58
N HIS A 212 -20.46 10.86 4.94
CA HIS A 212 -20.47 11.36 3.58
C HIS A 212 -20.23 10.27 2.54
N ALA A 213 -19.37 9.33 2.82
CA ALA A 213 -19.04 8.23 1.89
C ALA A 213 -20.16 7.19 1.76
N ALA A 214 -21.05 7.09 2.72
CA ALA A 214 -22.24 6.23 2.63
C ALA A 214 -23.18 6.58 1.45
N ARG A 215 -22.93 7.69 0.76
CA ARG A 215 -23.65 8.11 -0.45
C ARG A 215 -22.97 7.67 -1.76
N CYS A 216 -21.76 7.10 -1.69
CA CYS A 216 -21.02 6.65 -2.86
C CYS A 216 -21.38 5.18 -3.16
N SER A 217 -22.17 4.93 -4.17
CA SER A 217 -22.72 3.61 -4.52
C SER A 217 -21.67 2.62 -5.06
N ALA A 218 -20.47 3.07 -5.40
CA ALA A 218 -19.39 2.26 -5.98
C ALA A 218 -18.23 1.98 -5.00
N ALA A 219 -18.37 2.32 -3.72
CA ALA A 219 -17.30 2.16 -2.74
C ALA A 219 -17.78 1.41 -1.50
N GLN A 220 -16.93 0.51 -1.00
CA GLN A 220 -17.15 -0.20 0.26
C GLN A 220 -16.24 0.35 1.37
N TRP A 221 -16.74 0.35 2.61
CA TRP A 221 -15.92 0.66 3.78
C TRP A 221 -15.28 -0.59 4.34
N SER A 222 -13.94 -0.64 4.39
CA SER A 222 -13.26 -1.62 5.21
C SER A 222 -13.28 -1.15 6.67
N ASN A 223 -13.75 -2.00 7.56
CA ASN A 223 -13.39 -1.90 8.97
C ASN A 223 -11.91 -2.28 9.06
N GLY A 224 -11.01 -1.32 8.81
CA GLY A 224 -9.58 -1.55 8.88
C GLY A 224 -9.20 -2.26 10.18
N PRO A 225 -8.03 -2.94 10.23
CA PRO A 225 -7.63 -3.76 11.36
C PRO A 225 -7.78 -2.98 12.66
N GLN A 226 -8.58 -3.50 13.57
CA GLN A 226 -8.50 -3.14 14.97
C GLN A 226 -7.11 -3.64 15.42
N GLN A 227 -6.12 -2.77 15.47
CA GLN A 227 -4.93 -3.08 16.24
C GLN A 227 -5.42 -3.31 17.67
N ALA A 228 -5.21 -4.54 18.16
CA ALA A 228 -5.33 -4.80 19.58
C ALA A 228 -4.40 -3.82 20.31
N ASP A 229 -4.98 -2.95 21.11
CA ASP A 229 -4.23 -2.11 22.03
C ASP A 229 -3.35 -3.05 22.86
N GLY A 230 -2.05 -3.02 22.57
CA GLY A 230 -1.06 -3.75 23.35
C GLY A 230 -0.96 -3.11 24.72
N SER A 231 -1.55 -3.76 25.71
CA SER A 231 -1.26 -3.56 27.14
C SER A 231 0.07 -4.19 27.50
#